data_6829eb6ac547cdbf1e687145040332fc
#
_entry.id   6829eb6ac547cdbf1e687145040332fc
#
_cell.length_a   1.000
_cell.length_b   1.000
_cell.length_c   1.000
_cell.angle_alpha   90.00
_cell.angle_beta   90.00
_cell.angle_gamma   90.00
#
_symmetry.space_group_name_H-M   'P 1'
#
loop_
_entity.id
_entity.type
_entity.pdbx_description
1 polymer ?
#
loop_
_entity_poly.entity_id
_entity_poly.type
_entity_poly.pdbx_seq_one_letter_code
_entity_poly.pdbx_strand_id
1 'polypeptide(L)' 'MRNPLDALSEREREVLAVMAEGRSNQAICERLFLSPKTVEAYVHNVFTKLDLHPAPDANRRVLAVLAYLRA' A
#
# COMPACT_ATOMS: atom_id res chain seq x y z
N MET A 1 17.10 11.90 -7.81
CA MET A 1 16.87 10.51 -7.41
C MET A 1 15.39 10.24 -7.31
N ARG A 2 14.92 9.13 -7.84
CA ARG A 2 13.49 8.81 -7.83
C ARG A 2 13.03 8.33 -6.47
N ASN A 3 11.90 8.85 -6.03
CA ASN A 3 11.20 8.34 -4.87
C ASN A 3 10.50 7.03 -5.27
N PRO A 4 10.61 5.94 -4.49
CA PRO A 4 9.92 4.68 -4.79
C PRO A 4 8.42 4.86 -5.00
N LEU A 5 7.80 5.87 -4.36
CA LEU A 5 6.38 6.14 -4.48
C LEU A 5 5.99 6.71 -5.84
N ASP A 6 6.96 7.16 -6.64
CA ASP A 6 6.66 7.71 -7.98
C ASP A 6 6.08 6.66 -8.93
N ALA A 7 6.30 5.38 -8.66
CA ALA A 7 5.74 4.29 -9.45
C ALA A 7 4.24 4.08 -9.17
N LEU A 8 3.72 4.60 -8.06
CA LEU A 8 2.35 4.40 -7.67
C LEU A 8 1.43 5.41 -8.36
N SER A 9 0.23 4.95 -8.72
CA SER A 9 -0.82 5.87 -9.16
C SER A 9 -1.30 6.71 -7.96
N GLU A 10 -2.04 7.77 -8.24
CA GLU A 10 -2.60 8.61 -7.19
C GLU A 10 -3.48 7.80 -6.24
N ARG A 11 -4.31 6.90 -6.78
CA ARG A 11 -5.20 6.08 -5.97
C ARG A 11 -4.44 5.07 -5.13
N GLU A 12 -3.37 4.49 -5.67
CA GLU A 12 -2.50 3.59 -4.92
C GLU A 12 -1.79 4.33 -3.78
N ARG A 13 -1.38 5.56 -3.99
CA ARG A 13 -0.80 6.38 -2.93
C ARG A 13 -1.80 6.65 -1.81
N GLU A 14 -3.06 6.93 -2.16
CA GLU A 14 -4.11 7.13 -1.16
C GLU A 14 -4.32 5.88 -0.32
N VAL A 15 -4.35 4.71 -0.95
CA VAL A 15 -4.45 3.43 -0.24
C VAL A 15 -3.27 3.25 0.71
N LEU A 16 -2.06 3.51 0.24
CA LEU A 16 -0.86 3.37 1.05
C LEU A 16 -0.86 4.39 2.21
N ALA A 17 -1.31 5.60 1.97
CA ALA A 17 -1.38 6.63 3.02
C ALA A 17 -2.31 6.21 4.16
N VAL A 18 -3.48 5.65 3.83
CA VAL A 18 -4.41 5.16 4.85
C VAL A 18 -3.83 3.95 5.57
N MET A 19 -3.16 3.06 4.82
CA MET A 19 -2.46 1.92 5.40
C MET A 19 -1.40 2.38 6.41
N ALA A 20 -0.68 3.46 6.10
CA ALA A 20 0.37 4.00 6.97
C ALA A 20 -0.18 4.58 8.27
N GLU A 21 -1.48 4.83 8.35
CA GLU A 21 -2.14 5.21 9.59
C GLU A 21 -2.40 3.99 10.50
N GLY A 22 -2.03 2.79 10.05
CA GLY A 22 -2.29 1.55 10.80
C GLY A 22 -3.68 0.98 10.55
N ARG A 23 -4.35 1.40 9.48
CA ARG A 23 -5.71 0.96 9.19
C ARG A 23 -5.74 -0.39 8.48
N SER A 24 -6.80 -1.15 8.74
CA SER A 24 -7.07 -2.40 8.05
C SER A 24 -7.61 -2.15 6.64
N ASN A 25 -7.65 -3.22 5.81
CA ASN A 25 -8.26 -3.11 4.49
C ASN A 25 -9.72 -2.71 4.57
N GLN A 26 -10.46 -3.19 5.59
CA GLN A 26 -11.85 -2.78 5.77
C GLN A 26 -11.96 -1.27 5.99
N ALA A 27 -11.09 -0.71 6.82
CA ALA A 27 -11.08 0.75 7.06
C ALA A 27 -10.71 1.52 5.79
N ILE A 28 -9.81 0.97 4.97
CA ILE A 28 -9.47 1.58 3.68
C ILE A 28 -10.69 1.60 2.77
N CYS A 29 -11.43 0.49 2.71
CA CYS A 29 -12.68 0.42 1.93
C CYS A 29 -13.64 1.53 2.35
N GLU A 30 -13.86 1.70 3.64
CA GLU A 30 -14.78 2.69 4.16
C GLU A 30 -14.30 4.12 3.89
N ARG A 31 -13.01 4.36 4.11
CA ARG A 31 -12.42 5.69 3.94
C ARG A 31 -12.45 6.15 2.48
N LEU A 32 -12.16 5.25 1.55
CA LEU A 32 -12.02 5.58 0.13
C LEU A 32 -13.22 5.18 -0.72
N PHE A 33 -14.26 4.66 -0.10
CA PHE A 33 -15.49 4.21 -0.79
C PHE A 33 -15.19 3.17 -1.86
N LEU A 34 -14.38 2.18 -1.51
CA LEU A 34 -13.97 1.09 -2.41
C LEU A 34 -14.46 -0.25 -1.88
N SER A 35 -14.67 -1.20 -2.81
CA SER A 35 -15.00 -2.57 -2.42
C SER A 35 -13.78 -3.29 -1.87
N PRO A 36 -13.98 -4.35 -1.05
CA PRO A 36 -12.86 -5.14 -0.54
C PRO A 36 -11.97 -5.70 -1.65
N LYS A 37 -12.57 -6.17 -2.74
CA LYS A 37 -11.84 -6.73 -3.86
C LYS A 37 -10.95 -5.68 -4.54
N THR A 38 -11.48 -4.46 -4.69
CA THR A 38 -10.74 -3.36 -5.28
C THR A 38 -9.56 -2.95 -4.37
N VAL A 39 -9.79 -2.89 -3.05
CA VAL A 39 -8.72 -2.57 -2.10
C VAL A 39 -7.63 -3.64 -2.15
N GLU A 40 -8.00 -4.93 -2.19
CA GLU A 40 -7.02 -6.01 -2.31
C GLU A 40 -6.16 -5.85 -3.56
N ALA A 41 -6.78 -5.48 -4.68
CA ALA A 41 -6.06 -5.25 -5.93
C ALA A 41 -5.08 -4.08 -5.81
N TYR A 42 -5.51 -2.98 -5.20
CA TYR A 42 -4.62 -1.84 -4.98
C TYR A 42 -3.47 -2.18 -4.05
N VAL A 43 -3.74 -2.91 -2.96
CA VAL A 43 -2.69 -3.34 -2.02
C VAL A 43 -1.67 -4.22 -2.73
N HIS A 44 -2.15 -5.17 -3.55
CA HIS A 44 -1.28 -6.01 -4.34
C HIS A 44 -0.40 -5.19 -5.29
N ASN A 45 -1.00 -4.23 -5.98
CA ASN A 45 -0.27 -3.36 -6.90
C ASN A 45 0.78 -2.53 -6.17
N VAL A 46 0.47 -2.01 -4.99
CA VAL A 46 1.44 -1.29 -4.16
C VAL A 46 2.64 -2.18 -3.86
N PHE A 47 2.39 -3.40 -3.40
CA PHE A 47 3.48 -4.33 -3.09
C PHE A 47 4.33 -4.62 -4.33
N THR A 48 3.69 -4.88 -5.47
CA THR A 48 4.40 -5.17 -6.71
C THR A 48 5.25 -3.98 -7.16
N LYS A 49 4.69 -2.78 -7.14
CA LYS A 49 5.37 -1.57 -7.60
C LYS A 49 6.49 -1.14 -6.66
N LEU A 50 6.40 -1.48 -5.38
CA LEU A 50 7.46 -1.25 -4.41
C LEU A 50 8.47 -2.41 -4.36
N ASP A 51 8.33 -3.38 -5.27
CA ASP A 51 9.21 -4.55 -5.38
C ASP A 51 9.22 -5.39 -4.09
N LEU A 52 8.07 -5.52 -3.46
CA LEU A 52 7.91 -6.32 -2.25
C LEU A 52 7.32 -7.68 -2.59
N HIS A 53 8.12 -8.72 -2.41
CA HIS A 53 7.72 -10.09 -2.73
C HIS A 53 7.42 -10.89 -1.46
N PRO A 54 6.50 -11.88 -1.54
CA PRO A 54 6.22 -12.74 -0.38
C PRO A 54 7.48 -13.45 0.09
N ALA A 55 7.72 -13.42 1.40
CA ALA A 55 8.85 -14.10 2.02
C ALA A 55 8.46 -14.50 3.45
N PRO A 56 8.94 -15.66 3.93
CA PRO A 56 8.56 -16.15 5.26
C PRO A 56 8.96 -15.20 6.40
N ASP A 57 10.03 -14.44 6.21
CA ASP A 57 10.59 -13.55 7.23
C ASP A 57 10.28 -12.08 6.99
N ALA A 58 9.33 -11.78 6.10
CA ALA A 58 9.02 -10.40 5.76
C ALA A 58 7.52 -10.14 5.80
N ASN A 59 7.14 -9.02 6.38
CA ASN A 59 5.76 -8.53 6.35
C ASN A 59 5.70 -7.39 5.34
N ARG A 60 5.11 -7.65 4.17
CA ARG A 60 5.06 -6.66 3.08
C ARG A 60 4.30 -5.41 3.46
N ARG A 61 3.26 -5.54 4.28
CA ARG A 61 2.48 -4.37 4.72
C ARG A 61 3.32 -3.42 5.55
N VAL A 62 4.09 -3.95 6.48
CA VAL A 62 5.00 -3.14 7.30
C VAL A 62 6.08 -2.51 6.41
N LEU A 63 6.65 -3.28 5.47
CA LEU A 63 7.68 -2.77 4.58
C LEU A 63 7.16 -1.64 3.69
N ALA A 64 5.92 -1.76 3.20
CA ALA A 64 5.30 -0.72 2.38
C ALA A 64 5.08 0.57 3.19
N VAL A 65 4.62 0.44 4.44
CA VAL A 65 4.43 1.58 5.33
C VAL A 65 5.77 2.28 5.60
N LEU A 66 6.83 1.50 5.86
CA LEU A 66 8.16 2.07 6.09
C LEU A 66 8.65 2.81 4.85
N ALA A 67 8.43 2.27 3.66
CA ALA A 67 8.80 2.94 2.41
C ALA A 67 8.06 4.28 2.28
N TYR A 68 6.78 4.31 2.63
CA TYR A 68 5.97 5.52 2.60
C TYR A 68 6.52 6.58 3.56
N LEU A 69 6.83 6.18 4.79
CA LEU A 69 7.30 7.11 5.82
C LEU A 69 8.70 7.64 5.56
N ARG A 70 9.51 6.90 4.80
CA ARG A 70 10.88 7.31 4.46
C ARG A 70 10.98 8.10 3.16
N ALA A 71 9.89 8.20 2.45
CA ALA A 71 9.86 8.87 1.15
C ALA A 71 9.93 10.39 1.28
#